data_4387b382d0be3fbcb7582e05958bbadf
#
_entry.id   4387b382d0be3fbcb7582e05958bbadf
#
_cell.length_a   1.000
_cell.length_b   1.000
_cell.length_c   1.000
_cell.angle_alpha   90.00
_cell.angle_beta   90.00
_cell.angle_gamma   90.00
#
_symmetry.space_group_name_H-M   'P 1'
#
loop_
_entity.id
_entity.type
_entity.pdbx_description
1 polymer ?
#
loop_
_entity_poly.entity_id
_entity_poly.type
_entity_poly.pdbx_seq_one_letter_code
_entity_poly.pdbx_strand_id
1 'polypeptide(L)'
;MTCLSAIGAHLSGFVESAKGAKENITIDGCSVACARKTLEHIGVNPKSYILTDMGYEKSKTPVSDKIIKEVVNRISVEKINKIVKKTNNKKNKCCC
;
A
#
# COMPACT_ATOMS: atom_id res chain seq x y z
N MET A 1 -8.76 -5.51 3.49
CA MET A 1 -7.40 -6.05 3.66
C MET A 1 -7.34 -7.47 3.14
N THR A 2 -6.35 -7.80 2.33
CA THR A 2 -6.25 -9.12 1.73
C THR A 2 -5.10 -9.93 2.35
N CYS A 3 -5.14 -11.25 2.18
CA CYS A 3 -4.12 -12.15 2.72
C CYS A 3 -2.93 -12.28 1.75
N LEU A 4 -1.80 -11.68 2.10
CA LEU A 4 -0.61 -11.69 1.28
C LEU A 4 -0.05 -13.11 1.06
N SER A 5 -0.10 -13.95 2.08
CA SER A 5 0.35 -15.35 1.98
C SER A 5 -0.48 -16.15 0.98
N ALA A 6 -1.78 -15.90 0.93
CA ALA A 6 -2.66 -16.55 -0.02
C ALA A 6 -2.37 -16.11 -1.46
N ILE A 7 -2.04 -14.84 -1.66
CA ILE A 7 -1.59 -14.33 -2.95
C ILE A 7 -0.26 -14.98 -3.35
N GLY A 8 0.69 -15.08 -2.43
CA GLY A 8 1.97 -15.74 -2.66
C GLY A 8 1.84 -17.24 -2.96
N ALA A 9 0.83 -17.88 -2.41
CA ALA A 9 0.49 -19.27 -2.71
C ALA A 9 -0.35 -19.45 -3.99
N HIS A 10 -0.64 -18.38 -4.70
CA HIS A 10 -1.43 -18.38 -5.93
C HIS A 10 -2.86 -18.91 -5.77
N LEU A 11 -3.49 -18.67 -4.63
CA LEU A 11 -4.89 -19.03 -4.43
C LEU A 11 -5.79 -18.10 -5.25
N SER A 12 -6.52 -18.67 -6.19
CA SER A 12 -7.22 -17.94 -7.26
C SER A 12 -8.16 -16.85 -6.75
N GLY A 13 -8.94 -17.11 -5.71
CA GLY A 13 -9.86 -16.13 -5.15
C GLY A 13 -9.17 -14.86 -4.64
N PHE A 14 -8.03 -15.01 -3.99
CA PHE A 14 -7.25 -13.87 -3.49
C PHE A 14 -6.51 -13.14 -4.61
N VAL A 15 -5.97 -13.87 -5.57
CA VAL A 15 -5.30 -13.29 -6.75
C VAL A 15 -6.29 -12.46 -7.57
N GLU A 16 -7.47 -13.00 -7.85
CA GLU A 16 -8.52 -12.29 -8.60
C GLU A 16 -9.02 -11.05 -7.83
N SER A 17 -9.16 -11.14 -6.52
CA SER A 17 -9.54 -10.01 -5.68
C SER A 17 -8.51 -8.88 -5.76
N ALA A 18 -7.23 -9.21 -5.73
CA ALA A 18 -6.16 -8.21 -5.87
C ALA A 18 -6.16 -7.57 -7.28
N LYS A 19 -6.33 -8.37 -8.32
CA LYS A 19 -6.42 -7.87 -9.70
C LYS A 19 -7.64 -7.00 -9.94
N GLY A 20 -8.76 -7.32 -9.30
CA GLY A 20 -10.02 -6.56 -9.43
C GLY A 20 -10.06 -5.26 -8.62
N ALA A 21 -9.14 -5.05 -7.71
CA ALA A 21 -9.10 -3.83 -6.91
C ALA A 21 -8.65 -2.63 -7.75
N LYS A 22 -9.26 -1.47 -7.53
CA LYS A 22 -8.87 -0.22 -8.21
C LYS A 22 -7.46 0.21 -7.84
N GLU A 23 -7.05 -0.02 -6.61
CA GLU A 23 -5.75 0.34 -6.09
C GLU A 23 -5.33 -0.68 -5.05
N ASN A 24 -4.10 -1.12 -5.14
CA ASN A 24 -3.47 -1.96 -4.12
C ASN A 24 -2.38 -1.15 -3.44
N ILE A 25 -2.35 -1.21 -2.12
CA ILE A 25 -1.36 -0.53 -1.31
C ILE A 25 -0.56 -1.58 -0.55
N THR A 26 0.76 -1.49 -0.63
CA THR A 26 1.67 -2.33 0.14
C THR A 26 2.47 -1.49 1.13
N ILE A 27 2.64 -2.01 2.32
CA ILE A 27 3.44 -1.39 3.38
C ILE A 27 4.52 -2.39 3.76
N ASP A 28 5.75 -2.08 3.41
CA ASP A 28 6.90 -2.93 3.68
C ASP A 28 7.81 -2.30 4.74
N GLY A 29 8.34 -3.14 5.62
CA GLY A 29 9.21 -2.68 6.70
C GLY A 29 10.60 -2.25 6.23
N CYS A 30 11.07 -2.78 5.11
CA CYS A 30 12.40 -2.47 4.58
C CYS A 30 12.43 -2.53 3.04
N SER A 31 13.56 -2.12 2.47
CA SER A 31 13.75 -1.99 1.02
C SER A 31 13.69 -3.31 0.25
N VAL A 32 13.70 -4.45 0.91
CA VAL A 32 13.47 -5.75 0.26
C VAL A 32 12.09 -5.78 -0.39
N ALA A 33 11.12 -5.09 0.22
CA ALA A 33 9.78 -4.87 -0.33
C ALA A 33 9.07 -6.18 -0.71
N CYS A 34 9.00 -7.11 0.24
CA CYS A 34 8.41 -8.44 0.01
C CYS A 34 6.95 -8.38 -0.43
N ALA A 35 6.14 -7.52 0.19
CA ALA A 35 4.74 -7.38 -0.17
C ALA A 35 4.57 -6.83 -1.59
N ARG A 36 5.32 -5.80 -1.95
CA ARG A 36 5.32 -5.25 -3.30
C ARG A 36 5.69 -6.32 -4.33
N LYS A 37 6.78 -7.03 -4.09
CA LYS A 37 7.26 -8.07 -5.00
C LYS A 37 6.27 -9.21 -5.16
N THR A 38 5.58 -9.59 -4.09
CA THR A 38 4.55 -10.63 -4.14
C THR A 38 3.40 -10.23 -5.06
N LEU A 39 2.95 -8.99 -4.99
CA LEU A 39 1.91 -8.48 -5.89
C LEU A 39 2.40 -8.32 -7.33
N GLU A 40 3.63 -7.89 -7.53
CA GLU A 40 4.23 -7.79 -8.87
C GLU A 40 4.28 -9.15 -9.58
N HIS A 41 4.50 -10.23 -8.83
CA HIS A 41 4.50 -11.59 -9.37
C HIS A 41 3.19 -12.01 -10.01
N ILE A 42 2.08 -11.49 -9.55
CA ILE A 42 0.76 -11.77 -10.13
C ILE A 42 0.33 -10.72 -11.17
N GLY A 43 1.22 -9.82 -11.55
CA GLY A 43 0.94 -8.78 -12.53
C GLY A 43 0.24 -7.55 -11.99
N VAL A 44 0.16 -7.38 -10.68
CA VAL A 44 -0.40 -6.19 -10.03
C VAL A 44 0.71 -5.20 -9.73
N ASN A 45 0.46 -3.93 -9.99
CA ASN A 45 1.41 -2.85 -9.70
C ASN A 45 0.91 -2.04 -8.51
N PRO A 46 1.34 -2.38 -7.28
CA PRO A 46 0.84 -1.72 -6.07
C PRO A 46 1.51 -0.39 -5.82
N LYS A 47 0.83 0.48 -5.09
CA LYS A 47 1.44 1.64 -4.47
C LYS A 47 2.23 1.18 -3.25
N SER A 48 3.54 1.32 -3.30
CA SER A 48 4.43 0.82 -2.25
C SER A 48 4.83 1.93 -1.28
N TYR A 49 4.77 1.62 0.00
CA TYR A 49 5.33 2.43 1.09
C TYR A 49 6.36 1.59 1.82
N ILE A 50 7.55 2.11 1.96
CA ILE A 50 8.66 1.43 2.65
C ILE A 50 8.98 2.22 3.91
N LEU A 51 8.84 1.59 5.07
CA LEU A 51 8.97 2.28 6.35
C LEU A 51 10.38 2.80 6.60
N THR A 52 11.41 2.10 6.15
CA THR A 52 12.80 2.59 6.28
C THR A 52 13.04 3.87 5.47
N ASP A 53 12.39 4.03 4.33
CA ASP A 53 12.45 5.25 3.53
C ASP A 53 11.68 6.40 4.18
N MET A 54 10.75 6.08 5.08
CA MET A 54 9.98 7.06 5.85
C MET A 54 10.67 7.49 7.15
N GLY A 55 11.87 7.00 7.42
CA GLY A 55 12.65 7.34 8.61
C GLY A 55 12.53 6.36 9.77
N TYR A 56 11.84 5.24 9.62
CA TYR A 56 11.76 4.19 10.62
C TYR A 56 12.90 3.17 10.41
N GLU A 57 13.49 2.70 11.50
CA GLU A 57 14.59 1.75 11.44
C GLU A 57 14.12 0.33 11.79
N LYS A 58 14.45 -0.62 10.94
CA LYS A 58 14.17 -2.03 11.20
C LYS A 58 14.92 -2.49 12.46
N SER A 59 14.21 -3.18 13.33
CA SER A 59 14.72 -3.71 14.61
C SER A 59 15.07 -2.65 15.67
N LYS A 60 14.99 -1.36 15.35
CA LYS A 60 15.28 -0.27 16.30
C LYS A 60 14.04 0.53 16.67
N THR A 61 13.16 0.80 15.71
CA THR A 61 11.92 1.53 15.98
C THR A 61 10.93 0.62 16.70
N PRO A 62 10.49 0.95 17.93
CA PRO A 62 9.55 0.11 18.65
C PRO A 62 8.16 0.15 18.02
N VAL A 63 7.45 -0.96 18.13
CA VAL A 63 6.02 -1.00 17.74
C VAL A 63 5.22 -0.44 18.91
N SER A 64 4.72 0.78 18.75
CA SER A 64 3.89 1.45 19.74
C SER A 64 2.70 2.14 19.08
N ASP A 65 1.66 2.43 19.85
CA ASP A 65 0.47 3.12 19.32
C ASP A 65 0.81 4.47 18.69
N LYS A 66 1.80 5.17 19.23
CA LYS A 66 2.28 6.44 18.70
C LYS A 66 2.84 6.26 17.29
N ILE A 67 3.71 5.28 17.09
CA ILE A 67 4.32 4.98 15.79
C ILE A 67 3.27 4.51 14.78
N ILE A 68 2.36 3.65 15.20
CA ILE A 68 1.25 3.18 14.35
C ILE A 68 0.41 4.36 13.86
N LYS A 69 0.05 5.28 14.75
CA LYS A 69 -0.72 6.48 14.40
C LYS A 69 0.03 7.39 13.45
N GLU A 70 1.34 7.58 13.64
CA GLU A 70 2.18 8.37 12.74
C GLU A 70 2.19 7.79 11.32
N VAL A 71 2.39 6.48 11.20
CA VAL A 71 2.42 5.79 9.90
C VAL A 71 1.07 5.91 9.21
N VAL A 72 -0.02 5.66 9.93
CA VAL A 72 -1.38 5.78 9.40
C VAL A 72 -1.65 7.20 8.89
N ASN A 73 -1.28 8.21 9.67
CA ASN A 73 -1.47 9.62 9.29
C ASN A 73 -0.67 9.99 8.04
N ARG A 74 0.59 9.58 7.94
CA ARG A 74 1.44 9.86 6.78
C ARG A 74 0.87 9.26 5.49
N ILE A 75 0.47 8.00 5.54
CA ILE A 75 -0.11 7.30 4.38
C ILE A 75 -1.46 7.91 4.00
N SER A 76 -2.30 8.23 4.98
CA SER A 76 -3.61 8.85 4.75
C SER A 76 -3.52 10.23 4.12
N VAL A 77 -2.63 11.09 4.63
CA VAL A 77 -2.42 12.44 4.11
C VAL A 77 -1.93 12.39 2.66
N GLU A 78 -0.99 11.50 2.35
CA GLU A 78 -0.50 11.36 0.99
C GLU A 78 -1.60 10.89 0.02
N LYS A 79 -2.46 9.99 0.48
CA LYS A 79 -3.62 9.53 -0.28
C LYS A 79 -4.63 10.66 -0.54
N ILE A 80 -4.94 11.44 0.50
CA ILE A 80 -5.86 12.59 0.39
C ILE A 80 -5.30 13.64 -0.58
N ASN A 81 -4.01 13.96 -0.49
CA ASN A 81 -3.37 14.92 -1.39
C ASN A 81 -3.43 14.49 -2.86
N LYS A 82 -3.32 13.20 -3.12
CA LYS A 82 -3.49 12.66 -4.48
C LYS A 82 -4.92 12.79 -4.99
N ILE A 83 -5.90 12.55 -4.15
CA ILE A 83 -7.31 12.70 -4.49
C ILE A 83 -7.62 14.16 -4.81
N VAL A 84 -7.14 15.10 -3.99
CA VAL A 84 -7.31 16.54 -4.19
C VAL A 84 -6.65 16.99 -5.51
N LYS A 85 -5.44 16.53 -5.81
CA LYS A 85 -4.77 16.84 -7.09
C LYS A 85 -5.51 16.27 -8.29
N LYS A 86 -6.08 15.08 -8.19
CA LYS A 86 -6.90 14.49 -9.24
C LYS A 86 -8.22 15.26 -9.43
N THR A 87 -8.81 15.77 -8.36
CA THR A 87 -10.06 16.52 -8.41
C THR A 87 -9.84 17.90 -9.06
N ASN A 88 -8.69 18.53 -8.82
CA ASN A 88 -8.35 19.80 -9.42
C ASN A 88 -8.02 19.69 -10.93
N ASN A 89 -7.59 18.53 -11.40
CA ASN A 89 -7.27 18.29 -12.81
C ASN A 89 -8.43 17.74 -13.64
N LYS A 90 -9.52 17.36 -13.00
CA LYS A 90 -10.70 16.84 -13.72
C LYS A 90 -11.94 17.58 -13.29
N LYS A 91 -12.26 18.61 -14.01
CA LYS A 91 -13.51 19.37 -13.86
C LYS A 91 -14.77 18.52 -14.06
N ASN A 92 -14.69 17.28 -14.49
CA ASN A 92 -15.87 16.54 -14.88
C ASN A 92 -15.70 15.04 -14.79
N LYS A 93 -15.48 14.50 -13.64
CA LYS A 93 -15.86 13.07 -13.51
C LYS A 93 -15.74 12.59 -12.09
N CYS A 94 -16.86 12.49 -11.47
CA CYS A 94 -17.15 11.43 -10.56
C CYS A 94 -16.87 10.08 -11.16
N CYS A 95 -15.66 9.63 -11.19
CA CYS A 95 -15.43 8.24 -11.24
C CYS A 95 -15.17 7.78 -9.83
N CYS A 96 -16.17 7.35 -9.18
CA CYS A 96 -16.01 6.62 -7.93
C CYS A 96 -14.89 5.63 -8.00
#